data_64ef3ce6e01604b27144aa9049ea2949
#
_entry.id   64ef3ce6e01604b27144aa9049ea2949
#
_cell.length_a   1.000
_cell.length_b   1.000
_cell.length_c   1.000
_cell.angle_alpha   90.00
_cell.angle_beta   90.00
_cell.angle_gamma   90.00
#
_symmetry.space_group_name_H-M   'P 1'
#
loop_
_entity.id
_entity.type
_entity.pdbx_description
1 polymer ?
#
loop_
_entity_poly.entity_id
_entity_poly.type
_entity_poly.pdbx_seq_one_letter_code
_entity_poly.pdbx_strand_id
1 'polypeptide(L)'
;MEEIKALVADDELPARGELKYELSAIPSVKIVGECANGREVLQFLKAHPNVDILFLDIEMPMMNGLECAKEILKMDLPLKIVFATGYSQFALQAFDLEAFDYILKPYSEIRIRRIIERLNDSLALRRGQTVPGEVRVSSQKVSIQTKNKTLMISPSEEIVLVCTEKSDRSLFYTTSGIVESRMTLRDIENLLTPLGFFRTHKGYIVNLSMIHEIQPQDNGTLLLTMTSYEKQKVPVSRHYIKAFKDVLHI
;
A
#
# COMPACT_ATOMS: atom_id res chain seq x y z
N MET A 1 -4.07 13.35 -23.97
CA MET A 1 -3.45 12.43 -22.98
C MET A 1 -3.58 11.02 -23.53
N GLU A 2 -2.56 10.22 -23.45
CA GLU A 2 -2.60 8.82 -23.89
C GLU A 2 -3.42 7.98 -22.93
N GLU A 3 -4.25 7.06 -23.43
CA GLU A 3 -5.09 6.17 -22.63
C GLU A 3 -4.23 5.18 -21.83
N ILE A 4 -4.45 5.08 -20.52
CA ILE A 4 -3.89 4.04 -19.65
C ILE A 4 -4.68 2.75 -19.88
N LYS A 5 -4.01 1.70 -20.30
CA LYS A 5 -4.61 0.39 -20.55
C LYS A 5 -4.65 -0.41 -19.27
N ALA A 6 -5.84 -0.60 -18.70
CA ALA A 6 -6.07 -1.32 -17.46
C ALA A 6 -6.63 -2.72 -17.73
N LEU A 7 -6.05 -3.74 -17.09
CA LEU A 7 -6.58 -5.09 -17.00
C LEU A 7 -7.16 -5.30 -15.60
N VAL A 8 -8.32 -5.93 -15.49
CA VAL A 8 -8.99 -6.23 -14.21
C VAL A 8 -9.09 -7.73 -14.03
N ALA A 9 -8.64 -8.26 -12.90
CA ALA A 9 -8.66 -9.68 -12.58
C ALA A 9 -9.25 -9.91 -11.19
N ASP A 10 -10.41 -10.59 -11.13
CA ASP A 10 -11.15 -10.91 -9.93
C ASP A 10 -12.15 -12.03 -10.28
N ASP A 11 -12.30 -13.06 -9.47
CA ASP A 11 -13.24 -14.16 -9.77
C ASP A 11 -14.69 -13.78 -9.45
N GLU A 12 -14.90 -12.79 -8.58
CA GLU A 12 -16.21 -12.28 -8.20
C GLU A 12 -16.73 -11.25 -9.20
N LEU A 13 -17.77 -11.60 -9.99
CA LEU A 13 -18.40 -10.68 -10.94
C LEU A 13 -18.84 -9.34 -10.34
N PRO A 14 -19.44 -9.28 -9.12
CA PRO A 14 -19.80 -8.01 -8.51
C PRO A 14 -18.60 -7.10 -8.21
N ALA A 15 -17.54 -7.66 -7.64
CA ALA A 15 -16.32 -6.91 -7.31
C ALA A 15 -15.62 -6.39 -8.58
N ARG A 16 -15.54 -7.23 -9.63
CA ARG A 16 -15.06 -6.82 -10.95
C ARG A 16 -15.90 -5.69 -11.55
N GLY A 17 -17.23 -5.79 -11.40
CA GLY A 17 -18.18 -4.76 -11.87
C GLY A 17 -18.00 -3.43 -11.13
N GLU A 18 -17.83 -3.44 -9.81
CA GLU A 18 -17.56 -2.26 -8.99
C GLU A 18 -16.26 -1.57 -9.43
N LEU A 19 -15.17 -2.33 -9.52
CA LEU A 19 -13.88 -1.77 -9.93
C LEU A 19 -13.91 -1.17 -11.35
N LYS A 20 -14.60 -1.84 -12.27
CA LYS A 20 -14.81 -1.34 -13.63
C LYS A 20 -15.60 -0.03 -13.64
N TYR A 21 -16.64 0.07 -12.83
CA TYR A 21 -17.43 1.28 -12.70
C TYR A 21 -16.56 2.46 -12.26
N GLU A 22 -15.77 2.28 -11.21
CA GLU A 22 -14.86 3.29 -10.68
C GLU A 22 -13.78 3.70 -11.70
N LEU A 23 -13.17 2.73 -12.38
CA LEU A 23 -12.17 3.00 -13.42
C LEU A 23 -12.75 3.72 -14.64
N SER A 24 -13.98 3.38 -15.04
CA SER A 24 -14.67 4.00 -16.20
C SER A 24 -15.03 5.47 -15.96
N ALA A 25 -15.11 5.89 -14.69
CA ALA A 25 -15.31 7.30 -14.32
C ALA A 25 -14.05 8.16 -14.52
N ILE A 26 -12.89 7.55 -14.88
CA ILE A 26 -11.62 8.24 -15.10
C ILE A 26 -11.33 8.29 -16.62
N PRO A 27 -11.45 9.47 -17.29
CA PRO A 27 -11.37 9.56 -18.75
C PRO A 27 -10.05 9.10 -19.37
N SER A 28 -8.96 9.08 -18.58
CA SER A 28 -7.64 8.64 -19.04
C SER A 28 -7.45 7.12 -18.98
N VAL A 29 -8.44 6.35 -18.50
CA VAL A 29 -8.32 4.90 -18.31
C VAL A 29 -9.20 4.17 -19.31
N LYS A 30 -8.62 3.16 -19.94
CA LYS A 30 -9.32 2.21 -20.81
C LYS A 30 -9.16 0.79 -20.28
N ILE A 31 -10.25 0.16 -19.95
CA ILE A 31 -10.25 -1.26 -19.57
C ILE A 31 -10.10 -2.07 -20.85
N VAL A 32 -8.99 -2.82 -20.95
CA VAL A 32 -8.64 -3.58 -22.16
C VAL A 32 -8.97 -5.07 -22.04
N GLY A 33 -9.29 -5.54 -20.83
CA GLY A 33 -9.69 -6.92 -20.59
C GLY A 33 -10.10 -7.19 -19.15
N GLU A 34 -10.71 -8.35 -18.97
CA GLU A 34 -11.15 -8.90 -17.70
C GLU A 34 -10.72 -10.35 -17.60
N CYS A 35 -10.30 -10.78 -16.41
CA CYS A 35 -9.91 -12.16 -16.13
C CYS A 35 -10.58 -12.62 -14.82
N ALA A 36 -10.87 -13.93 -14.71
CA ALA A 36 -11.45 -14.51 -13.51
C ALA A 36 -10.45 -15.36 -12.69
N ASN A 37 -9.19 -15.45 -13.12
CA ASN A 37 -8.13 -16.17 -12.42
C ASN A 37 -6.76 -15.79 -12.98
N GLY A 38 -5.68 -16.13 -12.24
CA GLY A 38 -4.32 -15.79 -12.62
C GLY A 38 -3.83 -16.43 -13.93
N ARG A 39 -4.35 -17.60 -14.31
CA ARG A 39 -3.96 -18.23 -15.59
C ARG A 39 -4.47 -17.44 -16.78
N GLU A 40 -5.70 -16.95 -16.73
CA GLU A 40 -6.26 -16.06 -17.75
C GLU A 40 -5.46 -14.77 -17.85
N VAL A 41 -5.04 -14.18 -16.72
CA VAL A 41 -4.16 -13.00 -16.70
C VAL A 41 -2.88 -13.25 -17.47
N LEU A 42 -2.16 -14.35 -17.16
CA LEU A 42 -0.90 -14.68 -17.85
C LEU A 42 -1.11 -14.92 -19.36
N GLN A 43 -2.20 -15.57 -19.74
CA GLN A 43 -2.56 -15.77 -21.13
C GLN A 43 -2.86 -14.45 -21.84
N PHE A 44 -3.63 -13.57 -21.18
CA PHE A 44 -3.97 -12.25 -21.71
C PHE A 44 -2.72 -11.40 -21.93
N LEU A 45 -1.82 -11.32 -20.92
CA LEU A 45 -0.60 -10.53 -21.01
C LEU A 45 0.38 -11.02 -22.08
N LYS A 46 0.43 -12.33 -22.35
CA LYS A 46 1.23 -12.88 -23.47
C LYS A 46 0.71 -12.39 -24.83
N ALA A 47 -0.61 -12.27 -24.98
CA ALA A 47 -1.23 -11.78 -26.21
C ALA A 47 -1.23 -10.23 -26.30
N HIS A 48 -1.22 -9.54 -25.17
CA HIS A 48 -1.34 -8.10 -25.06
C HIS A 48 -0.26 -7.54 -24.11
N PRO A 49 1.02 -7.47 -24.50
CA PRO A 49 2.12 -7.07 -23.62
C PRO A 49 2.15 -5.57 -23.29
N ASN A 50 1.26 -4.77 -23.88
CA ASN A 50 1.17 -3.34 -23.75
C ASN A 50 0.08 -2.88 -22.75
N VAL A 51 -0.22 -3.69 -21.73
CA VAL A 51 -1.03 -3.29 -20.56
C VAL A 51 -0.18 -2.43 -19.64
N ASP A 52 -0.71 -1.30 -19.18
CA ASP A 52 0.01 -0.37 -18.30
C ASP A 52 -0.20 -0.70 -16.82
N ILE A 53 -1.41 -1.15 -16.46
CA ILE A 53 -1.78 -1.46 -15.07
C ILE A 53 -2.67 -2.68 -15.01
N LEU A 54 -2.40 -3.54 -14.03
CA LEU A 54 -3.22 -4.69 -13.68
C LEU A 54 -3.78 -4.50 -12.26
N PHE A 55 -5.09 -4.50 -12.13
CA PHE A 55 -5.77 -4.67 -10.85
C PHE A 55 -6.03 -6.14 -10.64
N LEU A 56 -5.50 -6.72 -9.57
CA LEU A 56 -5.39 -8.17 -9.37
C LEU A 56 -5.93 -8.55 -8.00
N ASP A 57 -7.00 -9.32 -7.95
CA ASP A 57 -7.41 -9.93 -6.68
C ASP A 57 -6.42 -11.04 -6.27
N ILE A 58 -6.29 -11.24 -4.99
CA ILE A 58 -5.39 -12.24 -4.42
C ILE A 58 -6.06 -13.61 -4.40
N GLU A 59 -7.27 -13.70 -3.89
CA GLU A 59 -7.97 -14.99 -3.78
C GLU A 59 -8.78 -15.27 -5.05
N MET A 60 -8.19 -16.01 -5.96
CA MET A 60 -8.83 -16.47 -7.19
C MET A 60 -8.61 -17.97 -7.40
N PRO A 61 -9.54 -18.68 -8.08
CA PRO A 61 -9.39 -20.10 -8.37
C PRO A 61 -8.25 -20.39 -9.36
N MET A 62 -7.79 -21.62 -9.43
CA MET A 62 -6.74 -22.16 -10.32
C MET A 62 -5.34 -21.58 -10.12
N MET A 63 -5.20 -20.28 -10.02
CA MET A 63 -3.97 -19.55 -9.73
C MET A 63 -4.33 -18.27 -8.99
N ASN A 64 -3.86 -18.13 -7.76
CA ASN A 64 -4.09 -16.95 -6.95
C ASN A 64 -3.28 -15.73 -7.45
N GLY A 65 -3.65 -14.53 -6.97
CA GLY A 65 -3.03 -13.29 -7.45
C GLY A 65 -1.56 -13.16 -7.09
N LEU A 66 -1.12 -13.69 -5.95
CA LEU A 66 0.30 -13.64 -5.54
C LEU A 66 1.16 -14.56 -6.43
N GLU A 67 0.66 -15.75 -6.73
CA GLU A 67 1.33 -16.66 -7.68
C GLU A 67 1.39 -16.04 -9.08
N CYS A 68 0.28 -15.45 -9.53
CA CYS A 68 0.20 -14.75 -10.80
C CYS A 68 1.22 -13.60 -10.88
N ALA A 69 1.30 -12.76 -9.85
CA ALA A 69 2.26 -11.65 -9.79
C ALA A 69 3.71 -12.14 -9.87
N LYS A 70 4.07 -13.25 -9.18
CA LYS A 70 5.41 -13.85 -9.27
C LYS A 70 5.76 -14.27 -10.70
N GLU A 71 4.82 -14.83 -11.43
CA GLU A 71 5.04 -15.22 -12.83
C GLU A 71 5.13 -13.98 -13.76
N ILE A 72 4.33 -12.93 -13.51
CA ILE A 72 4.40 -11.68 -14.26
C ILE A 72 5.77 -11.00 -14.08
N LEU A 73 6.34 -11.00 -12.88
CA LEU A 73 7.69 -10.44 -12.64
C LEU A 73 8.77 -11.10 -13.49
N LYS A 74 8.63 -12.40 -13.80
CA LYS A 74 9.56 -13.12 -14.68
C LYS A 74 9.41 -12.74 -16.15
N MET A 75 8.29 -12.12 -16.54
CA MET A 75 8.02 -11.72 -17.93
C MET A 75 8.70 -10.41 -18.32
N ASP A 76 9.29 -9.67 -17.36
CA ASP A 76 9.94 -8.36 -17.56
C ASP A 76 9.07 -7.34 -18.33
N LEU A 77 7.77 -7.35 -18.03
CA LEU A 77 6.81 -6.43 -18.64
C LEU A 77 6.83 -5.09 -17.91
N PRO A 78 6.67 -3.95 -18.62
CA PRO A 78 6.61 -2.62 -18.00
C PRO A 78 5.27 -2.36 -17.28
N LEU A 79 4.57 -3.39 -16.88
CA LEU A 79 3.28 -3.43 -16.24
C LEU A 79 3.39 -3.04 -14.76
N LYS A 80 2.42 -2.28 -14.26
CA LYS A 80 2.25 -2.00 -12.83
C LYS A 80 1.15 -2.87 -12.25
N ILE A 81 1.44 -3.55 -11.13
CA ILE A 81 0.47 -4.42 -10.44
C ILE A 81 -0.09 -3.68 -9.23
N VAL A 82 -1.41 -3.62 -9.14
CA VAL A 82 -2.16 -3.15 -7.97
C VAL A 82 -2.98 -4.32 -7.45
N PHE A 83 -2.72 -4.76 -6.22
CA PHE A 83 -3.59 -5.75 -5.60
C PHE A 83 -4.90 -5.10 -5.14
N ALA A 84 -6.02 -5.69 -5.51
CA ALA A 84 -7.38 -5.21 -5.23
C ALA A 84 -8.18 -6.33 -4.57
N THR A 85 -8.19 -6.40 -3.23
CA THR A 85 -8.68 -7.57 -2.49
C THR A 85 -9.45 -7.20 -1.22
N GLY A 86 -10.25 -8.13 -0.70
CA GLY A 86 -10.92 -8.00 0.60
C GLY A 86 -10.02 -8.25 1.83
N TYR A 87 -8.81 -8.72 1.63
CA TYR A 87 -7.94 -9.23 2.70
C TYR A 87 -6.77 -8.29 2.97
N SER A 88 -6.64 -7.78 4.18
CA SER A 88 -5.52 -6.90 4.58
C SER A 88 -4.23 -7.65 4.90
N GLN A 89 -4.30 -8.95 5.17
CA GLN A 89 -3.16 -9.76 5.63
C GLN A 89 -2.09 -10.01 4.56
N PHE A 90 -2.41 -9.84 3.28
CA PHE A 90 -1.48 -10.06 2.18
C PHE A 90 -0.68 -8.82 1.77
N ALA A 91 -0.88 -7.69 2.44
CA ALA A 91 -0.24 -6.41 2.08
C ALA A 91 1.29 -6.49 2.06
N LEU A 92 1.89 -7.27 2.98
CA LEU A 92 3.34 -7.48 3.00
C LEU A 92 3.85 -8.33 1.85
N GLN A 93 3.14 -9.43 1.54
CA GLN A 93 3.51 -10.26 0.41
C GLN A 93 3.40 -9.50 -0.92
N ALA A 94 2.43 -8.59 -1.00
CA ALA A 94 2.30 -7.66 -2.12
C ALA A 94 3.51 -6.70 -2.20
N PHE A 95 3.99 -6.22 -1.04
CA PHE A 95 5.18 -5.37 -0.96
C PHE A 95 6.45 -6.11 -1.40
N ASP A 96 6.65 -7.37 -0.96
CA ASP A 96 7.78 -8.22 -1.37
C ASP A 96 7.81 -8.48 -2.88
N LEU A 97 6.65 -8.38 -3.54
CA LEU A 97 6.48 -8.50 -4.99
C LEU A 97 6.58 -7.16 -5.72
N GLU A 98 7.06 -6.10 -5.06
CA GLU A 98 7.19 -4.74 -5.61
C GLU A 98 5.89 -4.23 -6.25
N ALA A 99 4.74 -4.59 -5.67
CA ALA A 99 3.44 -4.10 -6.12
C ALA A 99 3.42 -2.57 -6.17
N PHE A 100 2.81 -2.03 -7.20
CA PHE A 100 2.68 -0.58 -7.36
C PHE A 100 1.77 0.03 -6.29
N ASP A 101 0.70 -0.68 -5.92
CA ASP A 101 -0.19 -0.30 -4.82
C ASP A 101 -1.01 -1.51 -4.31
N TYR A 102 -1.76 -1.28 -3.21
CA TYR A 102 -2.63 -2.26 -2.58
C TYR A 102 -3.93 -1.57 -2.16
N ILE A 103 -5.08 -2.04 -2.63
CA ILE A 103 -6.39 -1.48 -2.29
C ILE A 103 -7.30 -2.56 -1.69
N LEU A 104 -8.06 -2.15 -0.69
CA LEU A 104 -9.04 -3.02 -0.03
C LEU A 104 -10.43 -2.80 -0.60
N LYS A 105 -11.17 -3.90 -0.79
CA LYS A 105 -12.62 -3.88 -1.03
C LYS A 105 -13.35 -3.45 0.27
N PRO A 106 -14.42 -2.62 0.23
CA PRO A 106 -14.96 -1.92 -0.96
C PRO A 106 -14.05 -0.81 -1.45
N TYR A 107 -14.07 -0.56 -2.75
CA TYR A 107 -13.14 0.38 -3.37
C TYR A 107 -13.48 1.83 -3.06
N SER A 108 -12.45 2.65 -2.86
CA SER A 108 -12.58 4.10 -2.71
C SER A 108 -12.22 4.79 -4.03
N GLU A 109 -13.16 5.54 -4.62
CA GLU A 109 -12.93 6.34 -5.81
C GLU A 109 -11.68 7.23 -5.67
N ILE A 110 -11.55 7.90 -4.52
CA ILE A 110 -10.39 8.77 -4.23
C ILE A 110 -9.08 7.98 -4.30
N ARG A 111 -9.06 6.74 -3.80
CA ARG A 111 -7.87 5.90 -3.79
C ARG A 111 -7.51 5.45 -5.20
N ILE A 112 -8.49 5.02 -5.99
CA ILE A 112 -8.29 4.63 -7.40
C ILE A 112 -7.78 5.81 -8.21
N ARG A 113 -8.36 7.01 -8.09
CA ARG A 113 -7.88 8.22 -8.77
C ARG A 113 -6.42 8.52 -8.47
N ARG A 114 -6.01 8.44 -7.21
CA ARG A 114 -4.59 8.65 -6.80
C ARG A 114 -3.64 7.63 -7.42
N ILE A 115 -4.06 6.37 -7.53
CA ILE A 115 -3.26 5.33 -8.18
C ILE A 115 -3.04 5.67 -9.65
N ILE A 116 -4.10 6.08 -10.35
CA ILE A 116 -4.02 6.45 -11.76
C ILE A 116 -3.20 7.72 -11.97
N GLU A 117 -3.32 8.73 -11.12
CA GLU A 117 -2.48 9.94 -11.15
C GLU A 117 -0.99 9.59 -11.01
N ARG A 118 -0.61 8.78 -10.00
CA ARG A 118 0.76 8.30 -9.80
C ARG A 118 1.29 7.49 -10.99
N LEU A 119 0.42 6.69 -11.62
CA LEU A 119 0.79 5.95 -12.81
C LEU A 119 1.06 6.88 -13.98
N ASN A 120 0.21 7.87 -14.22
CA ASN A 120 0.42 8.88 -15.25
C ASN A 120 1.78 9.57 -15.11
N ASP A 121 2.14 10.00 -13.89
CA ASP A 121 3.42 10.63 -13.59
C ASP A 121 4.59 9.68 -13.91
N SER A 122 4.48 8.41 -13.53
CA SER A 122 5.48 7.39 -13.83
C SER A 122 5.65 7.13 -15.34
N LEU A 123 4.56 7.12 -16.10
CA LEU A 123 4.57 6.92 -17.55
C LEU A 123 5.14 8.16 -18.29
N ALA A 124 4.82 9.37 -17.85
CA ALA A 124 5.37 10.61 -18.39
C ALA A 124 6.90 10.67 -18.25
N LEU A 125 7.43 10.27 -17.09
CA LEU A 125 8.87 10.18 -16.82
C LEU A 125 9.59 9.17 -17.75
N ARG A 126 8.97 8.02 -18.02
CA ARG A 126 9.54 7.00 -18.95
C ARG A 126 9.66 7.50 -20.38
N ARG A 127 8.76 8.40 -20.80
CA ARG A 127 8.69 8.93 -22.17
C ARG A 127 9.57 10.16 -22.40
N GLY A 128 10.37 10.59 -21.40
CA GLY A 128 11.26 11.75 -21.51
C GLY A 128 10.51 13.09 -21.65
N GLN A 129 9.21 13.12 -21.34
CA GLN A 129 8.44 14.36 -21.30
C GLN A 129 8.73 15.04 -19.96
N THR A 130 9.54 16.09 -19.99
CA THR A 130 9.72 16.99 -18.86
C THR A 130 8.44 17.78 -18.65
N VAL A 131 7.68 17.47 -17.63
CA VAL A 131 6.60 18.34 -17.15
C VAL A 131 7.27 19.55 -16.50
N PRO A 132 7.09 20.77 -17.01
CA PRO A 132 7.70 21.96 -16.43
C PRO A 132 7.01 22.23 -15.08
N GLY A 133 7.73 22.09 -13.98
CA GLY A 133 7.32 22.62 -12.68
C GLY A 133 7.22 21.63 -11.51
N GLU A 134 7.47 20.35 -11.69
CA GLU A 134 7.43 19.44 -10.54
C GLU A 134 8.80 18.88 -10.15
N VAL A 135 9.15 19.11 -8.91
CA VAL A 135 10.30 18.59 -8.22
C VAL A 135 10.22 17.05 -8.23
N ARG A 136 11.28 16.39 -8.71
CA ARG A 136 11.43 14.93 -8.64
C ARG A 136 11.24 14.45 -7.21
N VAL A 137 10.12 13.82 -6.94
CA VAL A 137 9.89 13.13 -5.67
C VAL A 137 9.83 11.64 -5.94
N SER A 138 10.98 11.00 -5.90
CA SER A 138 11.13 9.55 -5.94
C SER A 138 10.98 8.96 -4.52
N SER A 139 9.93 9.36 -3.80
CA SER A 139 9.52 8.72 -2.56
C SER A 139 8.04 9.05 -2.35
N GLN A 140 7.26 8.06 -1.99
CA GLN A 140 5.84 8.23 -1.68
C GLN A 140 5.68 9.17 -0.49
N LYS A 141 5.60 10.49 -0.74
CA LYS A 141 5.34 11.43 0.32
C LYS A 141 3.87 11.42 0.69
N VAL A 142 3.58 11.30 1.96
CA VAL A 142 2.24 11.50 2.50
C VAL A 142 2.12 12.89 3.09
N SER A 143 0.93 13.48 2.97
CA SER A 143 0.63 14.75 3.61
C SER A 143 0.11 14.53 5.01
N ILE A 144 0.80 15.07 6.01
CA ILE A 144 0.35 15.08 7.41
C ILE A 144 -0.13 16.48 7.76
N GLN A 145 -1.42 16.60 8.03
CA GLN A 145 -2.00 17.87 8.47
C GLN A 145 -1.66 18.11 9.95
N THR A 146 -0.98 19.20 10.24
CA THR A 146 -0.71 19.69 11.58
C THR A 146 -1.58 20.92 11.89
N LYS A 147 -1.47 21.46 13.11
CA LYS A 147 -2.25 22.64 13.51
C LYS A 147 -2.02 23.86 12.60
N ASN A 148 -0.80 24.06 12.09
CA ASN A 148 -0.40 25.29 11.40
C ASN A 148 0.13 25.07 9.98
N LYS A 149 0.38 23.83 9.55
CA LYS A 149 0.98 23.53 8.24
C LYS A 149 0.67 22.09 7.82
N THR A 150 0.77 21.83 6.54
CA THR A 150 0.82 20.48 5.99
C THR A 150 2.27 20.09 5.76
N LEU A 151 2.69 18.95 6.30
CA LEU A 151 4.02 18.38 6.09
C LEU A 151 3.94 17.29 5.03
N MET A 152 4.88 17.33 4.09
CA MET A 152 5.08 16.27 3.11
C MET A 152 6.23 15.39 3.59
N ILE A 153 5.93 14.17 4.03
CA ILE A 153 6.87 13.24 4.67
C ILE A 153 6.98 11.98 3.82
N SER A 154 8.18 11.43 3.67
CA SER A 154 8.44 10.11 3.09
C SER A 154 8.25 9.05 4.19
N PRO A 155 7.11 8.30 4.26
CA PRO A 155 6.78 7.51 5.43
C PRO A 155 7.82 6.43 5.74
N SER A 156 8.25 5.67 4.76
CA SER A 156 9.20 4.56 4.91
C SER A 156 10.56 5.01 5.44
N GLU A 157 10.97 6.23 5.12
CA GLU A 157 12.30 6.77 5.50
C GLU A 157 12.24 7.64 6.74
N GLU A 158 11.15 8.39 6.93
CA GLU A 158 11.08 9.42 7.94
C GLU A 158 10.20 9.06 9.14
N ILE A 159 9.11 8.25 8.98
CA ILE A 159 8.22 7.91 10.09
C ILE A 159 8.71 6.63 10.78
N VAL A 160 9.00 6.72 12.05
CA VAL A 160 9.43 5.59 12.89
C VAL A 160 8.24 4.88 13.53
N LEU A 161 7.35 5.66 14.16
CA LEU A 161 6.13 5.15 14.76
C LEU A 161 5.08 6.28 14.88
N VAL A 162 3.83 5.88 15.05
CA VAL A 162 2.74 6.79 15.39
C VAL A 162 2.07 6.30 16.66
N CYS A 163 1.78 7.20 17.58
CA CYS A 163 1.00 6.87 18.75
C CYS A 163 -0.08 7.93 19.04
N THR A 164 -1.08 7.53 19.85
CA THR A 164 -2.03 8.49 20.44
C THR A 164 -1.74 8.68 21.92
N GLU A 165 -1.69 9.93 22.35
CA GLU A 165 -1.74 10.29 23.75
C GLU A 165 -3.22 10.49 24.21
N LYS A 166 -3.42 10.82 25.50
CA LYS A 166 -4.74 10.98 26.16
C LYS A 166 -5.65 12.08 25.56
N SER A 167 -5.14 12.88 24.65
CA SER A 167 -5.90 13.84 23.83
C SER A 167 -6.11 13.26 22.45
N ASP A 168 -7.25 13.44 21.78
CA ASP A 168 -7.62 13.00 20.43
C ASP A 168 -6.63 13.36 19.30
N ARG A 169 -5.32 13.28 19.59
CA ARG A 169 -4.23 13.66 18.71
C ARG A 169 -3.28 12.51 18.51
N SER A 170 -2.81 12.39 17.28
CA SER A 170 -1.79 11.43 16.90
C SER A 170 -0.42 12.10 16.84
N LEU A 171 0.58 11.48 17.46
CA LEU A 171 1.97 11.90 17.44
C LEU A 171 2.75 11.02 16.47
N PHE A 172 3.32 11.63 15.45
CA PHE A 172 4.24 11.01 14.51
C PHE A 172 5.67 11.20 15.01
N TYR A 173 6.32 10.12 15.38
CA TYR A 173 7.74 10.10 15.71
C TYR A 173 8.51 9.92 14.41
N THR A 174 9.20 10.96 14.00
CA THR A 174 9.95 10.97 12.75
C THR A 174 11.45 11.07 13.00
N THR A 175 12.27 10.75 12.01
CA THR A 175 13.73 10.90 12.09
C THR A 175 14.17 12.33 12.36
N SER A 176 13.33 13.32 12.08
CA SER A 176 13.58 14.76 12.31
C SER A 176 12.91 15.35 13.55
N GLY A 177 12.15 14.55 14.31
CA GLY A 177 11.45 14.99 15.52
C GLY A 177 10.01 14.52 15.59
N ILE A 178 9.25 15.04 16.55
CA ILE A 178 7.86 14.64 16.79
C ILE A 178 6.91 15.65 16.14
N VAL A 179 5.95 15.11 15.37
CA VAL A 179 4.93 15.91 14.67
C VAL A 179 3.55 15.54 15.19
N GLU A 180 2.78 16.55 15.59
CA GLU A 180 1.40 16.38 16.08
C GLU A 180 0.38 16.57 14.96
N SER A 181 -0.60 15.66 14.87
CA SER A 181 -1.68 15.70 13.89
C SER A 181 -3.05 15.42 14.55
N ARG A 182 -4.12 15.90 13.89
CA ARG A 182 -5.51 15.59 14.27
C ARG A 182 -6.08 14.37 13.57
N MET A 183 -5.31 13.71 12.74
CA MET A 183 -5.72 12.49 12.08
C MET A 183 -5.98 11.38 13.10
N THR A 184 -7.04 10.61 12.92
CA THR A 184 -7.30 9.45 13.77
C THR A 184 -6.30 8.32 13.46
N LEU A 185 -6.01 7.47 14.46
CA LEU A 185 -5.16 6.28 14.19
C LEU A 185 -5.72 5.37 13.11
N ARG A 186 -7.04 5.33 12.95
CA ARG A 186 -7.69 4.54 11.89
C ARG A 186 -7.36 5.09 10.50
N ASP A 187 -7.44 6.41 10.33
CA ASP A 187 -7.10 7.06 9.06
C ASP A 187 -5.61 6.89 8.74
N ILE A 188 -4.76 7.00 9.78
CA ILE A 188 -3.32 6.80 9.67
C ILE A 188 -2.99 5.34 9.35
N GLU A 189 -3.65 4.38 9.98
CA GLU A 189 -3.50 2.95 9.69
C GLU A 189 -3.82 2.65 8.22
N ASN A 190 -4.96 3.14 7.72
CA ASN A 190 -5.34 2.98 6.31
C ASN A 190 -4.33 3.63 5.36
N LEU A 191 -3.72 4.74 5.77
CA LEU A 191 -2.73 5.46 4.97
C LEU A 191 -1.37 4.76 4.95
N LEU A 192 -0.92 4.23 6.11
CA LEU A 192 0.45 3.76 6.30
C LEU A 192 0.60 2.24 6.17
N THR A 193 -0.44 1.44 6.37
CA THR A 193 -0.37 -0.04 6.23
C THR A 193 0.19 -0.46 4.87
N PRO A 194 -0.23 0.13 3.73
CA PRO A 194 0.33 -0.22 2.42
C PRO A 194 1.80 0.19 2.23
N LEU A 195 2.39 0.88 3.21
CA LEU A 195 3.75 1.42 3.17
C LEU A 195 4.68 0.72 4.17
N GLY A 196 4.31 -0.50 4.62
CA GLY A 196 5.14 -1.28 5.55
C GLY A 196 4.97 -0.92 7.02
N PHE A 197 3.81 -0.35 7.39
CA PHE A 197 3.47 -0.09 8.79
C PHE A 197 2.48 -1.11 9.33
N PHE A 198 2.57 -1.36 10.62
CA PHE A 198 1.71 -2.31 11.31
C PHE A 198 1.16 -1.73 12.62
N ARG A 199 -0.12 -1.95 12.89
CA ARG A 199 -0.74 -1.58 14.16
C ARG A 199 -0.46 -2.64 15.20
N THR A 200 0.32 -2.30 16.23
CA THR A 200 0.74 -3.22 17.29
C THR A 200 -0.13 -3.15 18.54
N HIS A 201 -0.85 -2.03 18.71
CA HIS A 201 -1.71 -1.77 19.86
C HIS A 201 -2.82 -0.80 19.47
N LYS A 202 -3.89 -0.71 20.27
CA LYS A 202 -4.98 0.27 20.05
C LYS A 202 -4.48 1.72 19.89
N GLY A 203 -3.30 2.03 20.45
CA GLY A 203 -2.69 3.35 20.44
C GLY A 203 -1.37 3.44 19.67
N TYR A 204 -0.92 2.42 18.95
CA TYR A 204 0.39 2.42 18.28
C TYR A 204 0.34 1.81 16.88
N ILE A 205 1.02 2.48 15.94
CA ILE A 205 1.35 1.99 14.60
C ILE A 205 2.87 2.15 14.44
N VAL A 206 3.57 1.14 13.97
CA VAL A 206 5.03 1.14 13.82
C VAL A 206 5.45 0.90 12.38
N ASN A 207 6.57 1.49 12.01
CA ASN A 207 7.27 1.15 10.77
C ASN A 207 8.04 -0.16 11.00
N LEU A 208 7.68 -1.20 10.26
CA LEU A 208 8.27 -2.53 10.42
C LEU A 208 9.77 -2.55 10.10
N SER A 209 10.22 -1.73 9.13
CA SER A 209 11.63 -1.64 8.75
C SER A 209 12.51 -0.92 9.78
N MET A 210 11.90 -0.22 10.74
CA MET A 210 12.59 0.54 11.80
C MET A 210 12.49 -0.13 13.17
N ILE A 211 12.08 -1.39 13.24
CA ILE A 211 12.16 -2.19 14.46
C ILE A 211 13.62 -2.59 14.68
N HIS A 212 14.18 -2.19 15.81
CA HIS A 212 15.55 -2.53 16.21
C HIS A 212 15.60 -3.82 17.02
N GLU A 213 14.64 -4.01 17.94
CA GLU A 213 14.63 -5.16 18.85
C GLU A 213 13.19 -5.56 19.21
N ILE A 214 12.97 -6.86 19.39
CA ILE A 214 11.71 -7.45 19.85
C ILE A 214 11.98 -8.25 21.12
N GLN A 215 11.38 -7.85 22.24
CA GLN A 215 11.53 -8.51 23.54
C GLN A 215 10.23 -9.20 23.94
N PRO A 216 10.21 -10.51 24.16
CA PRO A 216 9.07 -11.18 24.78
C PRO A 216 8.90 -10.73 26.24
N GLN A 217 7.64 -10.64 26.70
CA GLN A 217 7.27 -10.29 28.05
C GLN A 217 6.58 -11.49 28.74
N ASP A 218 6.71 -11.60 30.06
CA ASP A 218 6.18 -12.70 30.87
C ASP A 218 4.65 -12.88 30.75
N ASN A 219 3.94 -11.83 30.41
CA ASN A 219 2.49 -11.83 30.22
C ASN A 219 2.03 -12.30 28.82
N GLY A 220 2.94 -12.81 27.98
CA GLY A 220 2.66 -13.25 26.62
C GLY A 220 2.39 -12.09 25.65
N THR A 221 2.92 -10.89 25.92
CA THR A 221 2.97 -9.75 25.00
C THR A 221 4.40 -9.58 24.47
N LEU A 222 4.59 -8.68 23.47
CA LEU A 222 5.92 -8.30 22.98
C LEU A 222 6.14 -6.81 23.25
N LEU A 223 7.39 -6.44 23.40
CA LEU A 223 7.82 -5.06 23.52
C LEU A 223 8.84 -4.76 22.43
N LEU A 224 8.58 -3.71 21.66
CA LEU A 224 9.44 -3.30 20.56
C LEU A 224 10.31 -2.12 20.97
N THR A 225 11.55 -2.14 20.53
CA THR A 225 12.45 -0.99 20.53
C THR A 225 12.58 -0.50 19.10
N MET A 226 12.34 0.79 18.89
CA MET A 226 12.39 1.40 17.57
C MET A 226 13.72 2.13 17.35
N THR A 227 14.23 2.08 16.13
CA THR A 227 15.41 2.84 15.71
C THR A 227 15.19 4.34 15.99
N SER A 228 16.20 5.06 16.46
CA SER A 228 16.18 6.47 16.84
C SER A 228 15.31 6.86 18.03
N TYR A 229 14.50 5.94 18.54
CA TYR A 229 13.63 6.16 19.71
C TYR A 229 13.73 5.00 20.72
N GLU A 230 14.92 4.56 21.07
CA GLU A 230 15.20 3.39 21.91
C GLU A 230 14.55 3.47 23.30
N LYS A 231 14.36 4.69 23.82
CA LYS A 231 13.67 4.93 25.11
C LYS A 231 12.16 4.73 25.03
N GLN A 232 11.58 4.85 23.82
CA GLN A 232 10.15 4.69 23.58
C GLN A 232 9.86 3.21 23.34
N LYS A 233 9.47 2.49 24.38
CA LYS A 233 9.07 1.09 24.27
C LYS A 233 7.64 0.98 23.73
N VAL A 234 7.45 0.22 22.67
CA VAL A 234 6.15 0.07 21.98
C VAL A 234 5.57 -1.32 22.25
N PRO A 235 4.38 -1.42 22.86
CA PRO A 235 3.78 -2.71 23.14
C PRO A 235 3.13 -3.33 21.90
N VAL A 236 3.25 -4.66 21.76
CA VAL A 236 2.40 -5.47 20.89
C VAL A 236 1.39 -6.18 21.77
N SER A 237 0.13 -5.77 21.71
CA SER A 237 -0.90 -6.37 22.54
C SER A 237 -1.31 -7.77 22.03
N ARG A 238 -1.86 -8.61 22.90
CA ARG A 238 -2.22 -10.02 22.61
C ARG A 238 -3.05 -10.17 21.33
N HIS A 239 -3.95 -9.23 21.09
CA HIS A 239 -4.80 -9.22 19.90
C HIS A 239 -4.01 -9.17 18.60
N TYR A 240 -2.88 -8.46 18.58
CA TYR A 240 -2.06 -8.23 17.38
C TYR A 240 -0.88 -9.19 17.24
N ILE A 241 -0.52 -9.97 18.28
CA ILE A 241 0.71 -10.79 18.28
C ILE A 241 0.74 -11.80 17.15
N LYS A 242 -0.37 -12.54 16.93
CA LYS A 242 -0.40 -13.56 15.87
C LYS A 242 -0.13 -12.92 14.51
N ALA A 243 -0.91 -11.91 14.14
CA ALA A 243 -0.74 -11.20 12.88
C ALA A 243 0.64 -10.52 12.78
N PHE A 244 1.18 -9.99 13.89
CA PHE A 244 2.51 -9.37 13.93
C PHE A 244 3.63 -10.38 13.67
N LYS A 245 3.55 -11.57 14.28
CA LYS A 245 4.51 -12.66 14.04
C LYS A 245 4.42 -13.19 12.62
N ASP A 246 3.20 -13.37 12.11
CA ASP A 246 2.95 -13.83 10.75
C ASP A 246 3.57 -12.85 9.72
N VAL A 247 3.46 -11.54 10.00
CA VAL A 247 4.02 -10.47 9.18
C VAL A 247 5.55 -10.46 9.16
N LEU A 248 6.20 -10.74 10.30
CA LEU A 248 7.67 -10.75 10.43
C LEU A 248 8.29 -12.14 10.21
N HIS A 249 7.46 -13.17 9.95
CA HIS A 249 7.89 -14.57 9.78
C HIS A 249 8.69 -15.12 10.98
N ILE A 250 8.28 -14.78 12.23
CA ILE A 250 8.94 -15.18 13.50
C ILE A 250 8.01 -15.95 14.42
#